data_851639114f8b2d6ae957b8503e59529b
#
_entry.id   851639114f8b2d6ae957b8503e59529b
#
_cell.length_a   1.000
_cell.length_b   1.000
_cell.length_c   1.000
_cell.angle_alpha   90.00
_cell.angle_beta   90.00
_cell.angle_gamma   90.00
#
_symmetry.space_group_name_H-M   'P 1'
#
loop_
_entity.id
_entity.type
_entity.pdbx_description
1 polymer ?
#
loop_
_entity_poly.entity_id
_entity_poly.type
_entity_poly.pdbx_seq_one_letter_code
_entity_poly.pdbx_strand_id
1 'polypeptide(L)'
;MKALLLLALFLSSQASQRKTGNPLDSLPKNMELLTHFGERADIAPDNQHIAFMSKSFGDAFVIDLKTRIIRCLTCNVPAAAFLRVMYLTTGDFILMGPEKFTDIHTSRSRDNELWFLSQRPGSKPTRLGHKMSEGAAISKKSLKISFSELPAQFPDMQQDSSRLVVADLDLSGGTPKLTNRKVVYESHDASCHLEAQDFYDNDTKVTFTCYQTSGLGPGDEILASSMGIDLRTGAVTNFSNAPGTYNECEGIFPDGRYTCVEGDRQVAHLGGNHGSHNIDIYKLRLDGTGKDFVRLTNFNDHEGWKASNPVVSTDGKFMAFQVARTTDEAGVGYGIVLYHF
;
A
#
# COMPACT_ATOMS: atom_id res chain seq x y z
N MET A 1 -63.13 -25.24 4.23
CA MET A 1 -61.69 -25.22 3.86
C MET A 1 -61.34 -23.80 3.46
N LYS A 2 -60.63 -23.04 4.33
CA LYS A 2 -60.13 -21.69 4.01
C LYS A 2 -58.69 -21.81 3.59
N ALA A 3 -58.39 -21.52 2.32
CA ALA A 3 -57.05 -21.46 1.81
C ALA A 3 -56.37 -20.15 2.28
N LEU A 4 -55.31 -20.25 3.09
CA LEU A 4 -54.43 -19.15 3.44
C LEU A 4 -53.44 -18.94 2.31
N LEU A 5 -53.54 -17.82 1.58
CA LEU A 5 -52.55 -17.40 0.62
C LEU A 5 -51.39 -16.75 1.40
N LEU A 6 -50.23 -17.40 1.50
CA LEU A 6 -49.00 -16.78 1.98
C LEU A 6 -48.39 -15.94 0.83
N LEU A 7 -48.48 -14.62 0.98
CA LEU A 7 -47.81 -13.67 0.11
C LEU A 7 -46.33 -13.58 0.56
N ALA A 8 -45.43 -14.25 -0.13
CA ALA A 8 -43.97 -14.11 0.07
C ALA A 8 -43.53 -12.77 -0.54
N LEU A 9 -43.30 -11.77 0.31
CA LEU A 9 -42.63 -10.53 -0.07
C LEU A 9 -41.15 -10.84 -0.37
N PHE A 10 -40.80 -10.94 -1.64
CA PHE A 10 -39.41 -10.86 -2.09
C PHE A 10 -38.94 -9.42 -1.95
N LEU A 11 -38.26 -9.10 -0.86
CA LEU A 11 -37.43 -7.91 -0.75
C LEU A 11 -36.20 -8.10 -1.63
N SER A 12 -36.29 -7.73 -2.90
CA SER A 12 -35.11 -7.55 -3.72
C SER A 12 -34.33 -6.35 -3.16
N SER A 13 -33.22 -6.59 -2.49
CA SER A 13 -32.27 -5.52 -2.19
C SER A 13 -31.74 -5.00 -3.53
N GLN A 14 -32.28 -3.89 -4.02
CA GLN A 14 -31.67 -3.19 -5.14
C GLN A 14 -30.30 -2.72 -4.67
N ALA A 15 -29.21 -3.16 -5.35
CA ALA A 15 -27.89 -2.60 -5.15
C ALA A 15 -27.99 -1.08 -5.32
N SER A 16 -27.40 -0.31 -4.41
CA SER A 16 -27.39 1.14 -4.49
C SER A 16 -26.61 1.55 -5.74
N GLN A 17 -27.22 2.33 -6.61
CA GLN A 17 -26.54 2.82 -7.80
C GLN A 17 -25.42 3.79 -7.40
N ARG A 18 -24.22 3.58 -7.95
CA ARG A 18 -23.10 4.50 -7.75
C ARG A 18 -23.44 5.89 -8.28
N LYS A 19 -22.93 6.92 -7.63
CA LYS A 19 -23.07 8.32 -8.02
C LYS A 19 -22.27 8.59 -9.28
N THR A 20 -22.78 9.44 -10.16
CA THR A 20 -22.02 10.00 -11.28
C THR A 20 -21.20 11.20 -10.83
N GLY A 21 -20.16 11.57 -11.61
CA GLY A 21 -19.35 12.77 -11.36
C GLY A 21 -18.02 12.48 -10.67
N ASN A 22 -17.26 13.55 -10.47
CA ASN A 22 -15.93 13.49 -9.88
C ASN A 22 -16.01 13.75 -8.36
N PRO A 23 -15.64 12.77 -7.49
CA PRO A 23 -15.69 12.96 -6.04
C PRO A 23 -14.75 14.05 -5.53
N LEU A 24 -13.71 14.41 -6.29
CA LEU A 24 -12.80 15.49 -5.92
C LEU A 24 -13.42 16.88 -6.02
N ASP A 25 -14.54 17.04 -6.75
CA ASP A 25 -15.24 18.33 -6.87
C ASP A 25 -15.99 18.72 -5.58
N SER A 26 -16.21 17.75 -4.67
CA SER A 26 -16.93 17.97 -3.42
C SER A 26 -16.44 17.05 -2.31
N LEU A 27 -15.22 17.30 -1.85
CA LEU A 27 -14.63 16.55 -0.74
C LEU A 27 -15.35 16.85 0.60
N PRO A 28 -15.45 15.86 1.51
CA PRO A 28 -15.86 16.08 2.89
C PRO A 28 -14.97 17.12 3.59
N LYS A 29 -15.52 17.82 4.59
CA LYS A 29 -14.79 18.90 5.32
C LYS A 29 -13.48 18.47 5.99
N ASN A 30 -13.37 17.20 6.32
CA ASN A 30 -12.17 16.61 6.90
C ASN A 30 -11.20 16.04 5.86
N MET A 31 -11.43 16.31 4.57
CA MET A 31 -10.54 15.94 3.48
C MET A 31 -10.07 17.19 2.72
N GLU A 32 -8.82 17.13 2.24
CA GLU A 32 -8.19 18.17 1.43
C GLU A 32 -7.46 17.53 0.26
N LEU A 33 -7.71 18.01 -0.97
CA LEU A 33 -6.89 17.67 -2.13
C LEU A 33 -5.57 18.44 -2.05
N LEU A 34 -4.49 17.72 -1.71
CA LEU A 34 -3.16 18.32 -1.51
C LEU A 34 -2.45 18.59 -2.84
N THR A 35 -2.57 17.65 -3.79
CA THR A 35 -1.97 17.76 -5.14
C THR A 35 -2.98 17.28 -6.19
N HIS A 36 -2.84 17.80 -7.43
CA HIS A 36 -3.67 17.38 -8.57
C HIS A 36 -3.00 16.32 -9.44
N PHE A 37 -1.95 15.70 -8.97
CA PHE A 37 -1.22 14.61 -9.61
C PHE A 37 -0.49 13.79 -8.53
N GLY A 38 -0.03 12.63 -8.91
CA GLY A 38 0.82 11.80 -8.05
C GLY A 38 0.08 10.71 -7.32
N GLU A 39 0.88 9.80 -6.78
CA GLU A 39 0.47 8.58 -6.11
C GLU A 39 1.48 8.14 -5.06
N ARG A 40 1.16 7.10 -4.28
CA ARG A 40 2.06 6.41 -3.35
C ARG A 40 2.77 7.37 -2.41
N ALA A 41 1.96 8.11 -1.64
CA ALA A 41 2.47 9.06 -0.66
C ALA A 41 3.16 8.34 0.51
N ASP A 42 4.16 9.01 1.11
CA ASP A 42 4.67 8.69 2.44
C ASP A 42 4.86 9.96 3.28
N ILE A 43 4.61 9.87 4.57
CA ILE A 43 4.63 11.02 5.48
C ILE A 43 5.98 11.07 6.21
N ALA A 44 6.62 12.24 6.18
CA ALA A 44 7.88 12.48 6.89
C ALA A 44 7.75 12.25 8.40
N PRO A 45 8.85 11.87 9.09
CA PRO A 45 8.85 11.70 10.54
C PRO A 45 8.41 12.93 11.34
N ASP A 46 8.58 14.13 10.78
CA ASP A 46 8.17 15.41 11.37
C ASP A 46 6.69 15.76 11.14
N ASN A 47 5.96 14.96 10.34
CA ASN A 47 4.58 15.20 9.91
C ASN A 47 4.36 16.55 9.19
N GLN A 48 5.42 17.15 8.63
CA GLN A 48 5.35 18.43 7.93
C GLN A 48 5.57 18.32 6.43
N HIS A 49 6.02 17.15 5.95
CA HIS A 49 6.30 16.92 4.55
C HIS A 49 5.67 15.60 4.11
N ILE A 50 5.30 15.53 2.83
CA ILE A 50 4.85 14.30 2.18
C ILE A 50 5.69 14.07 0.95
N ALA A 51 6.32 12.90 0.87
CA ALA A 51 6.94 12.40 -0.34
C ALA A 51 5.89 11.64 -1.17
N PHE A 52 5.98 11.70 -2.49
CA PHE A 52 5.06 10.99 -3.38
C PHE A 52 5.69 10.78 -4.76
N MET A 53 5.17 9.83 -5.50
CA MET A 53 5.55 9.59 -6.89
C MET A 53 4.69 10.41 -7.84
N SER A 54 5.28 10.93 -8.93
CA SER A 54 4.48 11.57 -9.99
C SER A 54 3.54 10.60 -10.68
N LYS A 55 4.01 9.38 -10.83
CA LYS A 55 3.34 8.17 -11.36
C LYS A 55 4.22 6.97 -11.03
N SER A 56 3.70 5.74 -11.16
CA SER A 56 4.55 4.54 -11.13
C SER A 56 5.64 4.62 -12.20
N PHE A 57 6.87 4.31 -11.80
CA PHE A 57 8.07 4.43 -12.63
C PHE A 57 8.29 5.84 -13.17
N GLY A 58 8.05 6.81 -12.31
CA GLY A 58 8.28 8.24 -12.56
C GLY A 58 9.30 8.84 -11.61
N ASP A 59 9.21 10.17 -11.48
CA ASP A 59 10.01 10.93 -10.51
C ASP A 59 9.35 10.99 -9.14
N ALA A 60 10.19 11.04 -8.11
CA ALA A 60 9.80 11.27 -6.73
C ALA A 60 9.77 12.76 -6.43
N PHE A 61 8.77 13.18 -5.67
CA PHE A 61 8.55 14.55 -5.23
C PHE A 61 8.37 14.61 -3.70
N VAL A 62 8.54 15.81 -3.16
CA VAL A 62 8.15 16.14 -1.79
C VAL A 62 7.38 17.45 -1.78
N ILE A 63 6.32 17.53 -0.97
CA ILE A 63 5.57 18.74 -0.70
C ILE A 63 5.70 19.11 0.77
N ASP A 64 5.95 20.38 1.04
CA ASP A 64 5.87 20.98 2.37
C ASP A 64 4.42 21.35 2.68
N LEU A 65 3.87 20.81 3.76
CA LEU A 65 2.45 20.96 4.10
C LEU A 65 2.05 22.39 4.50
N LYS A 66 3.00 23.20 4.98
CA LYS A 66 2.75 24.57 5.38
C LYS A 66 2.82 25.54 4.20
N THR A 67 3.87 25.43 3.39
CA THR A 67 4.13 26.37 2.28
C THR A 67 3.51 25.91 0.97
N ARG A 68 3.12 24.65 0.86
CA ARG A 68 2.61 23.98 -0.36
C ARG A 68 3.63 23.95 -1.50
N ILE A 69 4.90 24.21 -1.21
CA ILE A 69 5.96 24.13 -2.22
C ILE A 69 6.26 22.66 -2.51
N ILE A 70 6.21 22.32 -3.79
CA ILE A 70 6.58 20.99 -4.30
C ILE A 70 8.01 21.06 -4.84
N ARG A 71 8.84 20.09 -4.43
CA ARG A 71 10.21 19.92 -4.90
C ARG A 71 10.39 18.53 -5.49
N CYS A 72 10.99 18.43 -6.67
CA CYS A 72 11.39 17.16 -7.25
C CYS A 72 12.67 16.63 -6.59
N LEU A 73 12.65 15.37 -6.21
CA LEU A 73 13.79 14.69 -5.59
C LEU A 73 14.72 14.05 -6.62
N THR A 74 14.18 13.62 -7.77
CA THR A 74 14.89 12.79 -8.74
C THR A 74 14.97 13.37 -10.15
N CYS A 75 14.47 14.59 -10.39
CA CYS A 75 14.54 15.24 -11.72
C CYS A 75 15.97 15.48 -12.24
N ASN A 76 16.98 15.36 -11.38
CA ASN A 76 18.39 15.40 -11.74
C ASN A 76 18.97 14.02 -12.11
N VAL A 77 18.13 12.97 -12.14
CA VAL A 77 18.49 11.58 -12.49
C VAL A 77 17.96 11.28 -13.89
N PRO A 78 18.80 11.18 -14.91
CA PRO A 78 18.32 10.84 -16.25
C PRO A 78 17.60 9.49 -16.27
N ALA A 79 16.43 9.44 -16.92
CA ALA A 79 15.60 8.26 -17.04
C ALA A 79 15.20 7.64 -15.67
N ALA A 80 15.01 8.47 -14.64
CA ALA A 80 14.46 8.02 -13.36
C ALA A 80 13.16 7.24 -13.57
N ALA A 81 13.06 6.07 -12.96
CA ALA A 81 11.90 5.19 -13.08
C ALA A 81 11.63 4.53 -11.72
N PHE A 82 11.26 5.34 -10.74
CA PHE A 82 10.98 4.84 -9.39
C PHE A 82 9.49 4.54 -9.23
N LEU A 83 9.22 3.47 -8.49
CA LEU A 83 7.87 3.00 -8.19
C LEU A 83 7.34 3.58 -6.88
N ARG A 84 8.21 3.69 -5.86
CA ARG A 84 7.87 4.23 -4.54
C ARG A 84 8.99 5.14 -4.01
N VAL A 85 8.62 6.07 -3.14
CA VAL A 85 9.51 6.86 -2.29
C VAL A 85 9.00 6.79 -0.86
N MET A 86 9.89 6.48 0.10
CA MET A 86 9.51 6.33 1.50
C MET A 86 10.56 6.97 2.41
N TYR A 87 10.11 7.61 3.49
CA TYR A 87 10.99 8.25 4.45
C TYR A 87 11.65 7.25 5.39
N LEU A 88 12.94 7.48 5.65
CA LEU A 88 13.65 6.93 6.80
C LEU A 88 13.47 7.84 8.03
N THR A 89 13.74 7.31 9.22
CA THR A 89 13.75 8.09 10.47
C THR A 89 14.73 9.26 10.46
N THR A 90 15.74 9.23 9.59
CA THR A 90 16.73 10.30 9.39
C THR A 90 16.21 11.47 8.54
N GLY A 91 15.04 11.30 7.90
CA GLY A 91 14.53 12.22 6.89
C GLY A 91 15.09 11.95 5.47
N ASP A 92 16.03 11.03 5.33
CA ASP A 92 16.46 10.50 4.03
C ASP A 92 15.39 9.57 3.46
N PHE A 93 15.62 9.02 2.26
CA PHE A 93 14.60 8.24 1.56
C PHE A 93 15.12 6.86 1.13
N ILE A 94 14.22 5.89 1.13
CA ILE A 94 14.31 4.70 0.31
C ILE A 94 13.46 4.90 -0.94
N LEU A 95 14.05 4.62 -2.09
CA LEU A 95 13.35 4.53 -3.35
C LEU A 95 13.30 3.06 -3.78
N MET A 96 12.26 2.72 -4.52
CA MET A 96 12.12 1.42 -5.17
C MET A 96 11.99 1.64 -6.67
N GLY A 97 12.74 0.89 -7.46
CA GLY A 97 12.69 0.99 -8.92
C GLY A 97 13.77 0.16 -9.58
N PRO A 98 13.64 -0.15 -10.88
CA PRO A 98 14.65 -0.87 -11.63
C PRO A 98 15.86 0.01 -11.93
N GLU A 99 17.03 -0.61 -12.13
CA GLU A 99 18.18 0.10 -12.70
C GLU A 99 17.88 0.64 -14.11
N LYS A 100 17.09 -0.13 -14.87
CA LYS A 100 16.63 0.22 -16.19
C LYS A 100 15.17 -0.19 -16.36
N PHE A 101 14.32 0.78 -16.66
CA PHE A 101 12.92 0.52 -16.96
C PHE A 101 12.77 -0.22 -18.29
N THR A 102 11.99 -1.30 -18.29
CA THR A 102 11.65 -2.08 -19.49
C THR A 102 10.18 -1.86 -19.84
N ASP A 103 9.29 -2.36 -18.99
CA ASP A 103 7.84 -2.17 -19.02
C ASP A 103 7.34 -2.27 -17.57
N ILE A 104 6.09 -1.92 -17.32
CA ILE A 104 5.52 -1.87 -15.97
C ILE A 104 5.56 -3.26 -15.31
N HIS A 105 5.14 -4.30 -16.02
CA HIS A 105 5.04 -5.65 -15.47
C HIS A 105 6.42 -6.23 -15.13
N THR A 106 7.33 -6.22 -16.09
CA THR A 106 8.69 -6.76 -15.93
C THR A 106 9.48 -5.98 -14.88
N SER A 107 9.40 -4.66 -14.93
CA SER A 107 10.12 -3.80 -13.98
C SER A 107 9.63 -4.01 -12.55
N ARG A 108 8.32 -4.19 -12.34
CA ARG A 108 7.72 -4.44 -11.02
C ARG A 108 8.05 -5.83 -10.48
N SER A 109 7.90 -6.88 -11.29
CA SER A 109 7.99 -8.27 -10.82
C SER A 109 9.41 -8.83 -10.76
N ARG A 110 10.35 -8.32 -11.60
CA ARG A 110 11.69 -8.88 -11.76
C ARG A 110 12.82 -7.92 -11.47
N ASP A 111 12.70 -6.65 -11.94
CA ASP A 111 13.85 -5.74 -12.01
C ASP A 111 13.88 -4.71 -10.87
N ASN A 112 12.81 -4.62 -10.08
CA ASN A 112 12.70 -3.70 -8.97
C ASN A 112 13.80 -3.96 -7.92
N GLU A 113 14.40 -2.90 -7.40
CA GLU A 113 15.43 -2.96 -6.36
C GLU A 113 15.36 -1.75 -5.42
N LEU A 114 16.04 -1.84 -4.29
CA LEU A 114 16.12 -0.80 -3.28
C LEU A 114 17.26 0.18 -3.58
N TRP A 115 16.97 1.49 -3.37
CA TRP A 115 17.91 2.59 -3.49
C TRP A 115 17.82 3.49 -2.25
N PHE A 116 18.93 4.06 -1.87
CA PHE A 116 19.00 5.11 -0.86
C PHE A 116 19.11 6.48 -1.54
N LEU A 117 18.37 7.47 -1.05
CA LEU A 117 18.50 8.88 -1.47
C LEU A 117 18.61 9.77 -0.24
N SER A 118 19.71 10.54 -0.14
CA SER A 118 19.86 11.54 0.92
C SER A 118 18.90 12.72 0.69
N GLN A 119 18.33 13.25 1.76
CA GLN A 119 17.49 14.45 1.73
C GLN A 119 18.23 15.73 1.30
N ARG A 120 19.57 15.71 1.25
CA ARG A 120 20.38 16.87 0.84
C ARG A 120 20.06 17.25 -0.59
N PRO A 121 19.82 18.56 -0.88
CA PRO A 121 19.54 19.01 -2.23
C PRO A 121 20.65 18.59 -3.23
N GLY A 122 20.22 18.11 -4.41
CA GLY A 122 21.14 17.67 -5.46
C GLY A 122 21.73 16.26 -5.28
N SER A 123 21.39 15.56 -4.20
CA SER A 123 21.80 14.16 -4.02
C SER A 123 21.28 13.27 -5.14
N LYS A 124 22.01 12.19 -5.43
CA LYS A 124 21.60 11.18 -6.38
C LYS A 124 21.32 9.86 -5.66
N PRO A 125 20.37 9.06 -6.13
CA PRO A 125 20.11 7.74 -5.57
C PRO A 125 21.32 6.85 -5.65
N THR A 126 21.56 6.09 -4.58
CA THR A 126 22.61 5.06 -4.48
C THR A 126 21.94 3.69 -4.41
N ARG A 127 22.32 2.77 -5.28
CA ARG A 127 21.79 1.39 -5.28
C ARG A 127 22.23 0.67 -4.01
N LEU A 128 21.29 -0.03 -3.38
CA LEU A 128 21.58 -0.94 -2.27
C LEU A 128 21.92 -2.36 -2.77
N GLY A 129 21.78 -2.61 -4.08
CA GLY A 129 22.17 -3.87 -4.71
C GLY A 129 21.27 -5.04 -4.33
N HIS A 130 20.03 -4.80 -3.92
CA HIS A 130 19.10 -5.84 -3.52
C HIS A 130 17.79 -5.73 -4.27
N LYS A 131 17.48 -6.77 -5.05
CA LYS A 131 16.18 -6.89 -5.75
C LYS A 131 15.08 -7.25 -4.76
N MET A 132 13.89 -6.77 -5.02
CA MET A 132 12.72 -7.03 -4.20
C MET A 132 11.43 -6.86 -5.02
N SER A 133 10.35 -7.44 -4.55
CA SER A 133 9.03 -7.25 -5.12
C SER A 133 8.49 -5.85 -4.83
N GLU A 134 7.31 -5.55 -5.29
CA GLU A 134 6.57 -4.34 -4.91
C GLU A 134 6.26 -4.36 -3.40
N GLY A 135 6.27 -3.20 -2.78
CA GLY A 135 5.98 -3.02 -1.36
C GLY A 135 7.16 -3.26 -0.43
N ALA A 136 7.38 -2.30 0.44
CA ALA A 136 8.32 -2.42 1.55
C ALA A 136 7.76 -1.73 2.79
N ALA A 137 8.05 -2.29 3.95
CA ALA A 137 7.85 -1.64 5.23
C ALA A 137 9.13 -0.90 5.63
N ILE A 138 8.99 0.37 6.00
CA ILE A 138 10.09 1.15 6.57
C ILE A 138 9.76 1.47 8.02
N SER A 139 10.65 1.08 8.93
CA SER A 139 10.44 1.38 10.35
C SER A 139 10.35 2.89 10.61
N LYS A 140 9.37 3.29 11.40
CA LYS A 140 9.24 4.67 11.89
C LYS A 140 10.08 4.93 13.16
N LYS A 141 10.87 3.94 13.62
CA LYS A 141 11.65 4.01 14.87
C LYS A 141 13.14 3.72 14.69
N SER A 142 13.50 2.94 13.69
CA SER A 142 14.87 2.51 13.44
C SER A 142 15.18 2.50 11.93
N LEU A 143 16.39 2.09 11.57
CA LEU A 143 16.77 1.89 10.17
C LEU A 143 16.48 0.44 9.71
N LYS A 144 15.32 -0.12 10.10
CA LYS A 144 14.86 -1.43 9.63
C LYS A 144 13.99 -1.30 8.39
N ILE A 145 14.14 -2.27 7.50
CA ILE A 145 13.37 -2.42 6.28
C ILE A 145 12.85 -3.86 6.21
N SER A 146 11.60 -4.04 5.85
CA SER A 146 11.06 -5.35 5.44
C SER A 146 10.59 -5.26 4.00
N PHE A 147 10.82 -6.31 3.24
CA PHE A 147 10.44 -6.41 1.82
C PHE A 147 10.20 -7.86 1.44
N SER A 148 9.61 -8.06 0.26
CA SER A 148 9.32 -9.40 -0.25
C SER A 148 10.21 -9.76 -1.42
N GLU A 149 10.54 -11.04 -1.53
CA GLU A 149 11.34 -11.63 -2.61
C GLU A 149 10.52 -12.69 -3.35
N LEU A 150 10.76 -12.80 -4.66
CA LEU A 150 10.04 -13.68 -5.57
C LEU A 150 10.99 -14.53 -6.41
N PRO A 151 10.53 -15.69 -6.93
CA PRO A 151 11.32 -16.53 -7.81
C PRO A 151 11.83 -15.83 -9.08
N ALA A 152 11.09 -14.86 -9.61
CA ALA A 152 11.53 -14.06 -10.76
C ALA A 152 12.80 -13.23 -10.49
N GLN A 153 13.06 -12.91 -9.22
CA GLN A 153 14.22 -12.15 -8.75
C GLN A 153 15.32 -13.05 -8.20
N PHE A 154 14.93 -14.19 -7.61
CA PHE A 154 15.80 -15.16 -6.94
C PHE A 154 15.51 -16.57 -7.48
N PRO A 155 16.19 -16.99 -8.57
CA PRO A 155 15.92 -18.27 -9.23
C PRO A 155 16.18 -19.53 -8.38
N ASP A 156 16.83 -19.39 -7.22
CA ASP A 156 17.01 -20.43 -6.22
C ASP A 156 15.75 -20.72 -5.39
N MET A 157 14.74 -19.85 -5.47
CA MET A 157 13.46 -20.03 -4.80
C MET A 157 12.60 -21.04 -5.58
N GLN A 158 11.78 -21.77 -4.82
CA GLN A 158 10.75 -22.63 -5.41
C GLN A 158 9.74 -21.76 -6.19
N GLN A 159 9.31 -22.25 -7.36
CA GLN A 159 8.19 -21.62 -8.09
C GLN A 159 6.95 -21.55 -7.18
N ASP A 160 6.15 -20.53 -7.35
CA ASP A 160 4.95 -20.28 -6.51
C ASP A 160 5.24 -20.00 -5.02
N SER A 161 6.49 -19.70 -4.66
CA SER A 161 6.83 -19.24 -3.32
C SER A 161 7.06 -17.73 -3.27
N SER A 162 7.00 -17.16 -2.06
CA SER A 162 7.41 -15.79 -1.78
C SER A 162 8.00 -15.70 -0.38
N ARG A 163 8.99 -14.80 -0.18
CA ARG A 163 9.67 -14.62 1.11
C ARG A 163 9.43 -13.21 1.65
N LEU A 164 9.18 -13.13 2.95
CA LEU A 164 9.22 -11.88 3.70
C LEU A 164 10.58 -11.78 4.40
N VAL A 165 11.28 -10.69 4.12
CA VAL A 165 12.64 -10.45 4.60
C VAL A 165 12.66 -9.22 5.49
N VAL A 166 13.47 -9.23 6.54
CA VAL A 166 13.82 -8.06 7.36
C VAL A 166 15.32 -7.83 7.26
N ALA A 167 15.74 -6.59 7.13
CA ALA A 167 17.12 -6.17 7.11
C ALA A 167 17.31 -4.85 7.86
N ASP A 168 18.55 -4.53 8.24
CA ASP A 168 18.93 -3.22 8.74
C ASP A 168 19.62 -2.43 7.63
N LEU A 169 19.40 -1.11 7.58
CA LEU A 169 20.12 -0.19 6.72
C LEU A 169 21.28 0.42 7.52
N ASP A 170 22.52 0.15 7.10
CA ASP A 170 23.73 0.72 7.68
C ASP A 170 24.18 1.94 6.87
N LEU A 171 24.18 3.10 7.51
CA LEU A 171 24.64 4.39 6.95
C LEU A 171 26.00 4.83 7.52
N SER A 172 26.62 4.07 8.42
CA SER A 172 27.83 4.47 9.17
C SER A 172 29.10 4.51 8.32
N GLY A 173 29.17 3.70 7.26
CA GLY A 173 30.38 3.53 6.44
C GLY A 173 30.52 4.47 5.25
N GLY A 174 29.71 5.55 5.14
CA GLY A 174 29.70 6.47 4.01
C GLY A 174 29.02 5.96 2.74
N THR A 175 28.94 4.65 2.56
CA THR A 175 28.15 4.01 1.49
C THR A 175 27.01 3.23 2.13
N PRO A 176 25.75 3.59 1.85
CA PRO A 176 24.59 2.88 2.36
C PRO A 176 24.56 1.41 1.92
N LYS A 177 24.22 0.51 2.83
CA LYS A 177 24.15 -0.92 2.54
C LYS A 177 23.12 -1.62 3.44
N LEU A 178 22.53 -2.70 2.96
CA LEU A 178 21.73 -3.60 3.79
C LEU A 178 22.62 -4.56 4.57
N THR A 179 22.26 -4.78 5.83
CA THR A 179 22.94 -5.69 6.76
C THR A 179 21.92 -6.55 7.49
N ASN A 180 22.37 -7.59 8.20
CA ASN A 180 21.51 -8.44 9.04
C ASN A 180 20.25 -8.98 8.33
N ARG A 181 20.35 -9.23 7.00
CA ARG A 181 19.25 -9.77 6.23
C ARG A 181 18.80 -11.12 6.78
N LYS A 182 17.51 -11.27 7.04
CA LYS A 182 16.90 -12.48 7.56
C LYS A 182 15.55 -12.73 6.87
N VAL A 183 15.34 -13.93 6.33
CA VAL A 183 14.00 -14.41 5.95
C VAL A 183 13.23 -14.69 7.24
N VAL A 184 12.10 -14.04 7.42
CA VAL A 184 11.26 -14.14 8.63
C VAL A 184 10.01 -14.98 8.40
N TYR A 185 9.57 -15.06 7.14
CA TYR A 185 8.46 -15.93 6.73
C TYR A 185 8.63 -16.31 5.26
N GLU A 186 8.23 -17.51 4.90
CA GLU A 186 8.18 -17.99 3.53
C GLU A 186 6.84 -18.67 3.27
N SER A 187 6.15 -18.23 2.24
CA SER A 187 4.95 -18.88 1.73
C SER A 187 5.35 -19.80 0.58
N HIS A 188 4.86 -21.04 0.62
CA HIS A 188 4.93 -22.01 -0.48
C HIS A 188 3.56 -22.23 -1.11
N ASP A 189 2.66 -21.27 -0.89
CA ASP A 189 1.29 -21.31 -1.37
C ASP A 189 1.09 -20.25 -2.46
N ALA A 190 0.88 -20.73 -3.68
CA ALA A 190 0.57 -19.86 -4.83
C ALA A 190 -0.70 -19.00 -4.62
N SER A 191 -1.54 -19.33 -3.62
CA SER A 191 -2.66 -18.50 -3.20
C SER A 191 -2.29 -17.42 -2.17
N CYS A 192 -1.00 -17.32 -1.78
CA CYS A 192 -0.53 -16.33 -0.82
C CYS A 192 0.83 -15.74 -1.22
N HIS A 193 0.78 -14.76 -2.10
CA HIS A 193 1.92 -13.97 -2.51
C HIS A 193 2.14 -12.82 -1.52
N LEU A 194 3.32 -12.75 -0.93
CA LEU A 194 3.60 -11.84 0.18
C LEU A 194 4.01 -10.45 -0.29
N GLU A 195 3.46 -9.42 0.35
CA GLU A 195 3.92 -8.03 0.22
C GLU A 195 4.06 -7.39 1.61
N ALA A 196 5.27 -6.91 1.96
CA ALA A 196 5.54 -6.22 3.21
C ALA A 196 4.84 -4.85 3.23
N GLN A 197 4.24 -4.45 4.38
CA GLN A 197 3.46 -3.22 4.47
C GLN A 197 3.97 -2.23 5.52
N ASP A 198 3.99 -2.58 6.82
CA ASP A 198 4.49 -1.66 7.84
C ASP A 198 5.03 -2.42 9.08
N PHE A 199 5.94 -1.74 9.82
CA PHE A 199 6.38 -2.20 11.14
C PHE A 199 5.47 -1.66 12.24
N TYR A 200 5.27 -2.45 13.29
CA TYR A 200 4.55 -2.01 14.48
C TYR A 200 5.06 -2.69 15.75
N ASP A 201 4.50 -2.30 16.92
CA ASP A 201 4.88 -2.82 18.22
C ASP A 201 6.40 -2.75 18.47
N ASN A 202 6.98 -1.54 18.32
CA ASN A 202 8.43 -1.29 18.47
C ASN A 202 9.31 -2.17 17.55
N ASP A 203 8.95 -2.29 16.30
CA ASP A 203 9.64 -3.09 15.27
C ASP A 203 9.73 -4.59 15.58
N THR A 204 8.89 -5.08 16.50
CA THR A 204 8.81 -6.51 16.82
C THR A 204 7.83 -7.26 15.94
N LYS A 205 7.02 -6.53 15.18
CA LYS A 205 6.01 -7.10 14.29
C LYS A 205 6.00 -6.38 12.95
N VAL A 206 5.58 -7.10 11.91
CA VAL A 206 5.40 -6.57 10.55
C VAL A 206 4.00 -6.96 10.07
N THR A 207 3.26 -6.01 9.49
CA THR A 207 2.10 -6.33 8.66
C THR A 207 2.54 -6.65 7.25
N PHE A 208 1.83 -7.53 6.62
CA PHE A 208 2.02 -7.88 5.21
C PHE A 208 0.68 -8.27 4.59
N THR A 209 0.60 -8.12 3.28
CA THR A 209 -0.54 -8.59 2.50
C THR A 209 -0.22 -9.95 1.91
N CYS A 210 -1.21 -10.83 1.92
CA CYS A 210 -1.22 -12.11 1.25
C CYS A 210 -2.16 -11.99 0.05
N TYR A 211 -1.60 -11.91 -1.17
CA TYR A 211 -2.37 -11.86 -2.39
C TYR A 211 -2.66 -13.25 -2.93
N GLN A 212 -3.90 -13.49 -3.27
CA GLN A 212 -4.30 -14.67 -4.01
C GLN A 212 -4.11 -14.39 -5.50
N THR A 213 -3.04 -14.92 -6.07
CA THR A 213 -2.67 -14.74 -7.48
C THR A 213 -2.90 -15.99 -8.33
N SER A 214 -3.30 -17.10 -7.71
CA SER A 214 -3.56 -18.39 -8.36
C SER A 214 -4.98 -18.87 -8.12
N GLY A 215 -5.42 -19.79 -8.95
CA GLY A 215 -6.79 -20.35 -8.87
C GLY A 215 -7.87 -19.39 -9.36
N LEU A 216 -7.47 -18.29 -10.00
CA LEU A 216 -8.36 -17.29 -10.58
C LEU A 216 -8.75 -17.70 -12.00
N GLY A 217 -10.04 -17.55 -12.32
CA GLY A 217 -10.57 -17.77 -13.67
C GLY A 217 -10.44 -16.53 -14.55
N PRO A 218 -10.76 -16.64 -15.85
CA PRO A 218 -10.82 -15.48 -16.73
C PRO A 218 -11.82 -14.44 -16.19
N GLY A 219 -11.36 -13.23 -15.94
CA GLY A 219 -12.17 -12.12 -15.41
C GLY A 219 -12.26 -12.07 -13.88
N ASP A 220 -11.64 -13.00 -13.15
CA ASP A 220 -11.49 -12.89 -11.71
C ASP A 220 -10.43 -11.82 -11.37
N GLU A 221 -10.68 -11.12 -10.28
CA GLU A 221 -9.74 -10.15 -9.75
C GLU A 221 -8.88 -10.77 -8.63
N ILE A 222 -7.69 -10.21 -8.45
CA ILE A 222 -6.81 -10.57 -7.32
C ILE A 222 -7.52 -10.24 -6.01
N LEU A 223 -7.51 -11.20 -5.07
CA LEU A 223 -7.99 -11.01 -3.71
C LEU A 223 -6.83 -10.83 -2.75
N ALA A 224 -7.08 -10.24 -1.59
CA ALA A 224 -6.03 -9.95 -0.63
C ALA A 224 -6.50 -10.15 0.82
N SER A 225 -5.58 -10.59 1.67
CA SER A 225 -5.79 -10.70 3.12
C SER A 225 -4.74 -9.88 3.88
N SER A 226 -5.20 -9.10 4.86
CA SER A 226 -4.33 -8.38 5.79
C SER A 226 -3.77 -9.37 6.82
N MET A 227 -2.45 -9.49 6.86
CA MET A 227 -1.72 -10.44 7.69
C MET A 227 -0.70 -9.71 8.57
N GLY A 228 -0.19 -10.39 9.57
CA GLY A 228 0.95 -9.90 10.35
C GLY A 228 1.75 -11.03 10.95
N ILE A 229 3.03 -10.74 11.23
CA ILE A 229 3.97 -11.68 11.85
C ILE A 229 4.63 -11.05 13.07
N ASP A 230 4.72 -11.81 14.17
CA ASP A 230 5.59 -11.49 15.32
C ASP A 230 7.00 -12.00 15.01
N LEU A 231 7.97 -11.10 14.86
CA LEU A 231 9.34 -11.40 14.47
C LEU A 231 10.14 -12.17 15.52
N ARG A 232 9.66 -12.20 16.77
CA ARG A 232 10.31 -12.93 17.87
C ARG A 232 9.88 -14.38 17.92
N THR A 233 8.60 -14.64 17.62
CA THR A 233 7.98 -15.98 17.76
C THR A 233 7.75 -16.66 16.41
N GLY A 234 7.69 -15.89 15.31
CA GLY A 234 7.29 -16.38 14.01
C GLY A 234 5.78 -16.59 13.86
N ALA A 235 4.98 -16.22 14.86
CA ALA A 235 3.53 -16.39 14.82
C ALA A 235 2.89 -15.47 13.78
N VAL A 236 2.10 -16.05 12.88
CA VAL A 236 1.36 -15.34 11.83
C VAL A 236 -0.11 -15.23 12.23
N THR A 237 -0.70 -14.06 11.98
CA THR A 237 -2.11 -13.78 12.25
C THR A 237 -2.78 -13.22 11.00
N ASN A 238 -3.96 -13.72 10.64
CA ASN A 238 -4.85 -13.11 9.65
C ASN A 238 -5.73 -12.09 10.36
N PHE A 239 -5.58 -10.80 10.05
CA PHE A 239 -6.33 -9.73 10.67
C PHE A 239 -7.67 -9.46 9.99
N SER A 240 -7.74 -9.57 8.66
CA SER A 240 -8.97 -9.32 7.90
C SER A 240 -10.02 -10.41 8.09
N ASN A 241 -9.58 -11.66 8.22
CA ASN A 241 -10.41 -12.85 8.43
C ASN A 241 -11.69 -12.87 7.56
N ALA A 242 -11.55 -12.49 6.28
CA ALA A 242 -12.65 -12.31 5.33
C ALA A 242 -12.28 -12.91 3.97
N PRO A 243 -12.38 -14.24 3.84
CA PRO A 243 -12.05 -14.92 2.57
C PRO A 243 -12.98 -14.44 1.44
N GLY A 244 -12.46 -14.44 0.21
CA GLY A 244 -13.21 -14.03 -0.97
C GLY A 244 -13.39 -12.52 -1.14
N THR A 245 -12.63 -11.71 -0.42
CA THR A 245 -12.65 -10.24 -0.49
C THR A 245 -11.23 -9.68 -0.65
N TYR A 246 -11.12 -8.41 -1.04
CA TYR A 246 -9.85 -7.69 -1.10
C TYR A 246 -9.64 -6.89 0.19
N ASN A 247 -8.57 -7.17 0.92
CA ASN A 247 -8.20 -6.47 2.15
C ASN A 247 -6.67 -6.36 2.22
N GLU A 248 -6.10 -5.41 1.51
CA GLU A 248 -4.68 -5.10 1.55
C GLU A 248 -4.39 -4.19 2.74
N CYS A 249 -3.53 -4.63 3.68
CA CYS A 249 -3.09 -3.77 4.77
C CYS A 249 -2.06 -2.76 4.28
N GLU A 250 -2.09 -1.58 4.92
CA GLU A 250 -1.26 -0.42 4.59
C GLU A 250 -0.73 0.24 5.87
N GLY A 251 -0.69 1.56 5.94
CA GLY A 251 -0.12 2.30 7.06
C GLY A 251 -0.73 1.98 8.44
N ILE A 252 0.12 1.79 9.42
CA ILE A 252 -0.23 1.51 10.83
C ILE A 252 -0.56 2.81 11.57
N PHE A 253 -1.61 2.78 12.41
CA PHE A 253 -1.88 3.85 13.36
C PHE A 253 -0.83 3.86 14.48
N PRO A 254 -0.44 5.04 15.01
CA PRO A 254 0.66 5.15 15.99
C PRO A 254 0.46 4.37 17.27
N ASP A 255 -0.79 4.06 17.63
CA ASP A 255 -1.12 3.24 18.79
C ASP A 255 -0.82 1.74 18.60
N GLY A 256 -0.47 1.33 17.36
CA GLY A 256 -0.17 -0.05 17.01
C GLY A 256 -1.35 -1.01 17.06
N ARG A 257 -2.57 -0.50 17.24
CA ARG A 257 -3.78 -1.32 17.39
C ARG A 257 -4.59 -1.43 16.11
N TYR A 258 -4.37 -0.54 15.16
CA TYR A 258 -5.12 -0.47 13.92
C TYR A 258 -4.19 -0.29 12.73
N THR A 259 -4.62 -0.74 11.57
CA THR A 259 -4.03 -0.45 10.26
C THR A 259 -5.07 0.14 9.33
N CYS A 260 -4.64 0.94 8.37
CA CYS A 260 -5.45 1.23 7.19
C CYS A 260 -5.47 0.00 6.29
N VAL A 261 -6.59 -0.18 5.59
CA VAL A 261 -6.78 -1.30 4.65
C VAL A 261 -7.43 -0.75 3.39
N GLU A 262 -6.89 -1.09 2.24
CA GLU A 262 -7.62 -1.04 0.98
C GLU A 262 -8.61 -2.19 0.97
N GLY A 263 -9.90 -1.87 1.00
CA GLY A 263 -10.93 -2.88 1.13
C GLY A 263 -12.09 -2.68 0.16
N ASP A 264 -12.74 -3.78 -0.17
CA ASP A 264 -13.84 -3.82 -1.12
C ASP A 264 -15.19 -4.20 -0.50
N ARG A 265 -15.32 -4.14 0.83
CA ARG A 265 -16.52 -4.60 1.56
C ARG A 265 -17.81 -3.89 1.14
N GLN A 266 -17.73 -2.65 0.63
CA GLN A 266 -18.89 -1.90 0.12
C GLN A 266 -19.50 -2.53 -1.13
N VAL A 267 -18.78 -3.39 -1.84
CA VAL A 267 -19.28 -4.13 -3.02
C VAL A 267 -20.53 -4.93 -2.66
N ALA A 268 -20.63 -5.46 -1.44
CA ALA A 268 -21.83 -6.15 -0.96
C ALA A 268 -23.11 -5.30 -1.04
N HIS A 269 -22.99 -3.97 -1.03
CA HIS A 269 -24.13 -3.04 -1.10
C HIS A 269 -24.19 -2.27 -2.41
N LEU A 270 -23.03 -1.94 -3.00
CA LEU A 270 -22.94 -1.16 -4.23
C LEU A 270 -22.98 -2.02 -5.50
N GLY A 271 -22.75 -3.34 -5.35
CA GLY A 271 -22.55 -4.25 -6.48
C GLY A 271 -21.18 -4.11 -7.13
N GLY A 272 -20.86 -5.03 -8.01
CA GLY A 272 -19.55 -5.17 -8.67
C GLY A 272 -18.83 -6.42 -8.19
N ASN A 273 -17.61 -6.65 -8.70
CA ASN A 273 -16.76 -7.77 -8.31
C ASN A 273 -15.88 -7.38 -7.12
N HIS A 274 -15.59 -8.34 -6.26
CA HIS A 274 -14.55 -8.21 -5.26
C HIS A 274 -13.18 -8.11 -5.94
N GLY A 275 -12.29 -7.25 -5.42
CA GLY A 275 -10.93 -7.06 -5.96
C GLY A 275 -10.46 -5.61 -5.92
N SER A 276 -9.24 -5.38 -6.40
CA SER A 276 -8.53 -4.10 -6.29
C SER A 276 -9.15 -2.94 -7.09
N HIS A 277 -10.09 -3.21 -8.00
CA HIS A 277 -10.79 -2.17 -8.76
C HIS A 277 -11.87 -1.47 -7.96
N ASN A 278 -12.45 -2.12 -6.95
CA ASN A 278 -13.58 -1.62 -6.19
C ASN A 278 -13.20 -1.40 -4.72
N ILE A 279 -12.19 -0.59 -4.45
CA ILE A 279 -11.66 -0.36 -3.11
C ILE A 279 -11.92 1.04 -2.60
N ASP A 280 -12.02 1.11 -1.27
CA ASP A 280 -11.91 2.31 -0.45
C ASP A 280 -10.99 2.04 0.74
N ILE A 281 -10.68 3.08 1.51
CA ILE A 281 -9.84 2.95 2.68
C ILE A 281 -10.70 2.66 3.90
N TYR A 282 -10.30 1.62 4.63
CA TYR A 282 -10.88 1.20 5.90
C TYR A 282 -9.84 1.28 7.02
N LYS A 283 -10.33 1.32 8.25
CA LYS A 283 -9.57 1.13 9.47
C LYS A 283 -9.89 -0.23 10.03
N LEU A 284 -8.90 -1.10 10.19
CA LEU A 284 -9.01 -2.47 10.70
C LEU A 284 -8.26 -2.61 12.00
N ARG A 285 -8.88 -3.22 13.01
CA ARG A 285 -8.23 -3.57 14.27
C ARG A 285 -7.33 -4.80 14.09
N LEU A 286 -6.12 -4.73 14.66
CA LEU A 286 -5.10 -5.79 14.58
C LEU A 286 -5.29 -6.85 15.71
N ASP A 287 -6.51 -7.37 15.87
CA ASP A 287 -6.85 -8.37 16.88
C ASP A 287 -7.16 -9.77 16.31
N GLY A 288 -7.08 -9.93 15.00
CA GLY A 288 -7.35 -11.20 14.30
C GLY A 288 -8.83 -11.56 14.18
N THR A 289 -9.75 -10.71 14.63
CA THR A 289 -11.19 -11.02 14.57
C THR A 289 -11.83 -10.65 13.24
N GLY A 290 -11.27 -9.68 12.51
CA GLY A 290 -11.83 -9.11 11.27
C GLY A 290 -13.15 -8.36 11.49
N LYS A 291 -13.53 -8.06 12.74
CA LYS A 291 -14.85 -7.50 13.07
C LYS A 291 -14.87 -5.98 13.23
N ASP A 292 -13.80 -5.40 13.79
CA ASP A 292 -13.68 -3.94 13.94
C ASP A 292 -13.07 -3.35 12.68
N PHE A 293 -13.95 -3.06 11.72
CA PHE A 293 -13.63 -2.66 10.36
C PHE A 293 -14.49 -1.46 9.97
N VAL A 294 -13.91 -0.27 9.91
CA VAL A 294 -14.61 0.99 9.70
C VAL A 294 -14.20 1.62 8.38
N ARG A 295 -15.14 1.88 7.47
CA ARG A 295 -14.90 2.57 6.21
C ARG A 295 -14.60 4.05 6.48
N LEU A 296 -13.47 4.55 5.97
CA LEU A 296 -13.00 5.92 6.13
C LEU A 296 -13.28 6.79 4.90
N THR A 297 -13.26 6.20 3.70
CA THR A 297 -13.48 6.93 2.44
C THR A 297 -14.66 6.36 1.67
N ASN A 298 -15.22 7.17 0.76
CA ASN A 298 -16.38 6.82 -0.05
C ASN A 298 -16.17 7.15 -1.54
N PHE A 299 -14.93 7.04 -2.04
CA PHE A 299 -14.64 7.33 -3.45
C PHE A 299 -15.27 6.30 -4.38
N ASN A 300 -15.34 5.03 -3.95
CA ASN A 300 -15.98 3.96 -4.71
C ASN A 300 -17.53 4.06 -4.73
N ASP A 301 -18.14 4.99 -3.98
CA ASP A 301 -19.54 5.36 -4.17
C ASP A 301 -19.75 6.11 -5.49
N HIS A 302 -18.68 6.60 -6.12
CA HIS A 302 -18.73 7.23 -7.43
C HIS A 302 -18.26 6.27 -8.52
N GLU A 303 -18.98 6.28 -9.65
CA GLU A 303 -18.71 5.39 -10.77
C GLU A 303 -17.30 5.59 -11.31
N GLY A 304 -16.52 4.51 -11.34
CA GLY A 304 -15.15 4.49 -11.86
C GLY A 304 -14.09 5.14 -10.96
N TRP A 305 -14.35 5.36 -9.66
CA TRP A 305 -13.38 5.92 -8.73
C TRP A 305 -13.03 4.98 -7.58
N LYS A 306 -11.80 5.11 -7.07
CA LYS A 306 -11.28 4.38 -5.90
C LYS A 306 -10.27 5.23 -5.13
N ALA A 307 -10.05 4.87 -3.85
CA ALA A 307 -8.98 5.41 -3.00
C ALA A 307 -8.03 4.30 -2.60
N SER A 308 -6.72 4.59 -2.61
CA SER A 308 -5.67 3.58 -2.35
C SER A 308 -4.39 4.17 -1.73
N ASN A 309 -3.47 3.30 -1.31
CA ASN A 309 -2.17 3.57 -0.70
C ASN A 309 -2.22 4.58 0.47
N PRO A 310 -3.00 4.32 1.52
CA PRO A 310 -3.06 5.19 2.67
C PRO A 310 -1.84 5.02 3.58
N VAL A 311 -1.28 6.14 4.02
CA VAL A 311 -0.26 6.19 5.08
C VAL A 311 -0.74 7.08 6.20
N VAL A 312 -0.43 6.73 7.45
CA VAL A 312 -0.88 7.45 8.66
C VAL A 312 0.27 8.26 9.24
N SER A 313 -0.01 9.51 9.63
CA SER A 313 0.96 10.37 10.31
C SER A 313 1.42 9.77 11.64
N THR A 314 2.67 10.02 12.04
CA THR A 314 3.24 9.47 13.27
C THR A 314 2.57 10.01 14.54
N ASP A 315 1.84 11.12 14.45
CA ASP A 315 1.01 11.68 15.53
C ASP A 315 -0.47 11.24 15.45
N GLY A 316 -0.86 10.48 14.42
CA GLY A 316 -2.20 9.92 14.24
C GLY A 316 -3.29 10.94 13.91
N LYS A 317 -2.94 12.17 13.51
CA LYS A 317 -3.92 13.22 13.25
C LYS A 317 -4.48 13.22 11.84
N PHE A 318 -3.73 12.68 10.88
CA PHE A 318 -4.15 12.60 9.49
C PHE A 318 -3.58 11.37 8.79
N MET A 319 -4.18 11.01 7.67
CA MET A 319 -3.58 10.11 6.68
C MET A 319 -3.47 10.82 5.34
N ALA A 320 -2.51 10.41 4.54
CA ALA A 320 -2.40 10.75 3.14
C ALA A 320 -2.69 9.51 2.29
N PHE A 321 -3.38 9.70 1.17
CA PHE A 321 -3.72 8.62 0.26
C PHE A 321 -3.89 9.16 -1.16
N GLN A 322 -3.91 8.27 -2.14
CA GLN A 322 -4.16 8.62 -3.53
C GLN A 322 -5.59 8.32 -3.96
N VAL A 323 -6.06 9.06 -4.97
CA VAL A 323 -7.31 8.78 -5.66
C VAL A 323 -6.99 8.32 -7.09
N ALA A 324 -7.65 7.28 -7.54
CA ALA A 324 -7.44 6.68 -8.87
C ALA A 324 -8.76 6.32 -9.55
N ARG A 325 -8.70 6.09 -10.86
CA ARG A 325 -9.81 5.53 -11.62
C ARG A 325 -9.73 4.01 -11.64
N THR A 326 -10.89 3.37 -11.62
CA THR A 326 -10.98 1.90 -11.67
C THR A 326 -10.58 1.33 -13.03
N THR A 327 -10.65 2.14 -14.09
CA THR A 327 -10.33 1.76 -15.48
C THR A 327 -8.87 1.99 -15.85
N ASP A 328 -8.12 2.73 -15.05
CA ASP A 328 -6.74 3.04 -15.36
C ASP A 328 -5.82 1.93 -14.80
N GLU A 329 -4.73 1.70 -15.51
CA GLU A 329 -3.66 0.83 -15.00
C GLU A 329 -3.14 1.37 -13.67
N ALA A 330 -2.70 0.47 -12.78
CA ALA A 330 -2.03 0.86 -11.56
C ALA A 330 -0.83 1.76 -11.87
N GLY A 331 -0.75 2.91 -11.20
CA GLY A 331 0.33 3.85 -11.40
C GLY A 331 -0.07 5.17 -12.05
N VAL A 332 -1.36 5.42 -12.20
CA VAL A 332 -1.92 6.74 -12.54
C VAL A 332 -2.66 7.26 -11.33
N GLY A 333 -2.10 8.29 -10.67
CA GLY A 333 -2.72 8.96 -9.52
C GLY A 333 -3.29 10.33 -9.92
N TYR A 334 -4.52 10.60 -9.49
CA TYR A 334 -5.20 11.88 -9.73
C TYR A 334 -4.96 12.90 -8.61
N GLY A 335 -4.08 12.58 -7.70
CA GLY A 335 -3.64 13.46 -6.64
C GLY A 335 -3.57 12.77 -5.28
N ILE A 336 -2.89 13.45 -4.38
CA ILE A 336 -2.78 13.08 -2.98
C ILE A 336 -3.86 13.84 -2.20
N VAL A 337 -4.62 13.12 -1.41
CA VAL A 337 -5.65 13.66 -0.51
C VAL A 337 -5.21 13.46 0.93
N LEU A 338 -5.40 14.48 1.77
CA LEU A 338 -5.31 14.38 3.22
C LEU A 338 -6.69 14.09 3.80
N TYR A 339 -6.73 13.20 4.78
CA TYR A 339 -7.88 12.93 5.63
C TYR A 339 -7.49 13.25 7.07
N HIS A 340 -8.18 14.19 7.71
CA HIS A 340 -7.99 14.54 9.12
C HIS A 340 -8.93 13.70 10.00
N PHE A 341 -8.37 13.01 10.98
CA PHE A 341 -9.10 12.14 11.91
C PHE A 341 -9.85 12.91 13.00
#